data_dbc7f6df517e89347ac71300f9ec4bac
#
_entry.id   dbc7f6df517e89347ac71300f9ec4bac
#
_cell.length_a   1.000
_cell.length_b   1.000
_cell.length_c   1.000
_cell.angle_alpha   90.00
_cell.angle_beta   90.00
_cell.angle_gamma   90.00
#
_symmetry.space_group_name_H-M   'P 1'
#
loop_
_entity.id
_entity.type
_entity.pdbx_description
1 polymer ?
#
loop_
_entity_poly.entity_id
_entity_poly.type
_entity_poly.pdbx_seq_one_letter_code
_entity_poly.pdbx_strand_id
1 'polypeptide(L)'
;MITVDSSVWIDYFNGTHTLQTRQLDHALDDSSHDLVLLDVVLMEVLRGYRYEQEWQLANRTLSALPVMTAGSADVARAAAAMYRQLRTAGVTVRSSIDLLVGAWCIQQDCALIHNDRDFKPMQQHHGLPVLA
;
A
#
# COMPACT_ATOMS: atom_id res chain seq x y z
N MET A 1 6.43 -2.99 -11.65
CA MET A 1 6.21 -3.38 -10.25
C MET A 1 4.99 -2.65 -9.71
N ILE A 2 4.13 -3.39 -9.04
CA ILE A 2 2.87 -2.89 -8.48
C ILE A 2 2.81 -3.34 -7.02
N THR A 3 2.30 -2.48 -6.15
CA THR A 3 1.93 -2.86 -4.77
C THR A 3 0.56 -2.28 -4.41
N VAL A 4 0.00 -2.75 -3.32
CA VAL A 4 -1.40 -2.47 -2.96
C VAL A 4 -1.45 -2.03 -1.50
N ASP A 5 -2.19 -0.95 -1.25
CA ASP A 5 -2.42 -0.45 0.10
C ASP A 5 -3.33 -1.38 0.90
N SER A 6 -3.19 -1.34 2.22
CA SER A 6 -3.98 -2.18 3.13
C SER A 6 -5.49 -1.98 2.96
N SER A 7 -5.95 -0.77 2.70
CA SER A 7 -7.37 -0.48 2.49
C SER A 7 -7.98 -1.30 1.36
N VAL A 8 -7.24 -1.46 0.26
CA VAL A 8 -7.70 -2.22 -0.91
C VAL A 8 -7.67 -3.73 -0.62
N TRP A 9 -6.62 -4.22 0.07
CA TRP A 9 -6.58 -5.61 0.49
C TRP A 9 -7.75 -5.96 1.41
N ILE A 10 -8.05 -5.09 2.37
CA ILE A 10 -9.17 -5.29 3.31
C ILE A 10 -10.50 -5.35 2.55
N ASP A 11 -10.72 -4.41 1.63
CA ASP A 11 -11.92 -4.41 0.77
C ASP A 11 -12.00 -5.70 -0.06
N TYR A 12 -10.88 -6.14 -0.61
CA TYR A 12 -10.81 -7.35 -1.41
C TYR A 12 -11.23 -8.59 -0.60
N PHE A 13 -10.67 -8.76 0.61
CA PHE A 13 -11.02 -9.89 1.48
C PHE A 13 -12.45 -9.79 2.03
N ASN A 14 -12.99 -8.58 2.16
CA ASN A 14 -14.38 -8.37 2.58
C ASN A 14 -15.40 -8.54 1.44
N GLY A 15 -14.94 -8.77 0.22
CA GLY A 15 -15.82 -8.90 -0.93
C GLY A 15 -16.42 -7.59 -1.42
N THR A 16 -15.84 -6.46 -1.04
CA THR A 16 -16.28 -5.14 -1.49
C THR A 16 -15.79 -4.90 -2.93
N HIS A 17 -16.72 -4.54 -3.82
CA HIS A 17 -16.40 -4.34 -5.24
C HIS A 17 -16.12 -2.87 -5.52
N THR A 18 -14.87 -2.55 -5.85
CA THR A 18 -14.43 -1.22 -6.25
C THR A 18 -13.58 -1.34 -7.52
N LEU A 19 -13.26 -0.21 -8.15
CA LEU A 19 -12.30 -0.19 -9.24
C LEU A 19 -10.96 -0.78 -8.77
N GLN A 20 -10.52 -0.42 -7.58
CA GLN A 20 -9.24 -0.85 -7.02
C GLN A 20 -9.21 -2.34 -6.73
N THR A 21 -10.29 -2.93 -6.19
CA THR A 21 -10.34 -4.37 -5.96
C THR A 21 -10.36 -5.16 -7.28
N ARG A 22 -10.96 -4.61 -8.33
CA ARG A 22 -10.89 -5.21 -9.67
C ARG A 22 -9.46 -5.14 -10.23
N GLN A 23 -8.77 -4.03 -10.04
CA GLN A 23 -7.36 -3.91 -10.44
C GLN A 23 -6.49 -4.92 -9.70
N LEU A 24 -6.73 -5.12 -8.41
CA LEU A 24 -6.02 -6.12 -7.60
C LEU A 24 -6.32 -7.53 -8.10
N ASP A 25 -7.56 -7.86 -8.32
CA ASP A 25 -7.95 -9.18 -8.81
C ASP A 25 -7.28 -9.50 -10.15
N HIS A 26 -7.27 -8.53 -11.06
CA HIS A 26 -6.59 -8.67 -12.34
C HIS A 26 -5.08 -8.86 -12.16
N ALA A 27 -4.46 -8.11 -11.26
CA ALA A 27 -3.01 -8.23 -10.99
C ALA A 27 -2.66 -9.58 -10.37
N LEU A 28 -3.54 -10.15 -9.56
CA LEU A 28 -3.34 -11.49 -8.97
C LEU A 28 -3.41 -12.60 -10.02
N ASP A 29 -4.29 -12.43 -11.02
CA ASP A 29 -4.50 -13.44 -12.07
C ASP A 29 -3.46 -13.34 -13.19
N ASP A 30 -2.89 -12.17 -13.41
CA ASP A 30 -1.96 -11.92 -14.51
C ASP A 30 -0.52 -11.98 -14.01
N SER A 31 0.16 -13.08 -14.33
CA SER A 31 1.56 -13.30 -13.94
C SER A 31 2.54 -12.33 -14.61
N SER A 32 2.11 -11.53 -15.60
CA SER A 32 2.95 -10.50 -16.19
C SER A 32 3.10 -9.28 -15.29
N HIS A 33 2.22 -9.11 -14.31
CA HIS A 33 2.35 -8.07 -13.31
C HIS A 33 3.30 -8.50 -12.19
N ASP A 34 4.25 -7.64 -11.89
CA ASP A 34 5.20 -7.84 -10.79
C ASP A 34 4.59 -7.28 -9.51
N LEU A 35 3.65 -8.03 -8.95
CA LEU A 35 2.93 -7.65 -7.73
C LEU A 35 3.73 -8.03 -6.50
N VAL A 36 4.05 -7.05 -5.68
CA VAL A 36 4.80 -7.24 -4.44
C VAL A 36 3.98 -6.76 -3.24
N LEU A 37 4.29 -7.30 -2.08
CA LEU A 37 3.65 -6.95 -0.81
C LEU A 37 4.66 -6.26 0.08
N LEU A 38 4.27 -5.11 0.64
CA LEU A 38 5.13 -4.42 1.62
C LEU A 38 4.89 -5.00 3.02
N ASP A 39 5.96 -5.19 3.77
CA ASP A 39 5.91 -5.75 5.12
C ASP A 39 4.97 -4.99 6.07
N VAL A 40 4.96 -3.66 5.98
CA VAL A 40 4.08 -2.82 6.80
C VAL A 40 2.61 -2.98 6.44
N VAL A 41 2.32 -3.23 5.16
CA VAL A 41 0.96 -3.51 4.69
C VAL A 41 0.52 -4.90 5.13
N LEU A 42 1.40 -5.89 5.04
CA LEU A 42 1.16 -7.23 5.55
C LEU A 42 0.71 -7.20 7.01
N MET A 43 1.42 -6.45 7.84
CA MET A 43 1.08 -6.29 9.25
C MET A 43 -0.30 -5.63 9.43
N GLU A 44 -0.56 -4.54 8.70
CA GLU A 44 -1.84 -3.83 8.81
C GLU A 44 -3.04 -4.71 8.43
N VAL A 45 -2.91 -5.49 7.38
CA VAL A 45 -3.99 -6.37 6.92
C VAL A 45 -4.22 -7.47 7.96
N LEU A 46 -3.16 -8.17 8.35
CA LEU A 46 -3.29 -9.34 9.22
C LEU A 46 -3.72 -8.99 10.65
N ARG A 47 -3.34 -7.82 11.16
CA ARG A 47 -3.76 -7.40 12.51
C ARG A 47 -5.27 -7.15 12.63
N GLY A 48 -5.96 -6.96 11.50
CA GLY A 48 -7.37 -6.59 11.49
C GLY A 48 -8.35 -7.74 11.70
N TYR A 49 -7.86 -8.99 11.71
CA TYR A 49 -8.74 -10.15 11.80
C TYR A 49 -8.95 -10.59 13.26
N ARG A 50 -10.22 -10.72 13.64
CA ARG A 50 -10.62 -11.22 14.96
C ARG A 50 -10.62 -12.74 15.00
N TYR A 51 -11.01 -13.38 13.90
CA TYR A 51 -11.21 -14.83 13.85
C TYR A 51 -10.07 -15.51 13.11
N GLU A 52 -9.60 -16.63 13.69
CA GLU A 52 -8.44 -17.36 13.17
C GLU A 52 -8.64 -17.85 11.74
N GLN A 53 -9.85 -18.30 11.39
CA GLN A 53 -10.13 -18.79 10.04
C GLN A 53 -9.96 -17.71 8.97
N GLU A 54 -10.46 -16.52 9.26
CA GLU A 54 -10.32 -15.38 8.35
C GLU A 54 -8.86 -14.96 8.22
N TRP A 55 -8.14 -14.95 9.34
CA TRP A 55 -6.72 -14.64 9.37
C TRP A 55 -5.93 -15.63 8.51
N GLN A 56 -6.21 -16.93 8.64
CA GLN A 56 -5.53 -17.99 7.89
C GLN A 56 -5.78 -17.86 6.38
N LEU A 57 -7.01 -17.53 5.96
CA LEU A 57 -7.34 -17.34 4.55
C LEU A 57 -6.58 -16.14 3.96
N ALA A 58 -6.57 -15.01 4.65
CA ALA A 58 -5.84 -13.84 4.22
C ALA A 58 -4.34 -14.12 4.16
N ASN A 59 -3.79 -14.74 5.18
CA ASN A 59 -2.36 -15.07 5.23
C ASN A 59 -1.95 -16.01 4.10
N ARG A 60 -2.80 -16.97 3.75
CA ARG A 60 -2.52 -17.90 2.64
C ARG A 60 -2.38 -17.16 1.31
N THR A 61 -3.30 -16.24 1.02
CA THR A 61 -3.23 -15.42 -0.19
C THR A 61 -1.99 -14.54 -0.19
N LEU A 62 -1.72 -13.86 0.92
CA LEU A 62 -0.60 -12.93 1.03
C LEU A 62 0.76 -13.65 1.02
N SER A 63 0.81 -14.88 1.53
CA SER A 63 2.05 -15.69 1.56
C SER A 63 2.52 -16.11 0.17
N ALA A 64 1.67 -16.05 -0.84
CA ALA A 64 2.04 -16.36 -2.22
C ALA A 64 2.81 -15.21 -2.90
N LEU A 65 2.87 -14.03 -2.28
CA LEU A 65 3.49 -12.85 -2.86
C LEU A 65 4.90 -12.61 -2.29
N PRO A 66 5.82 -12.09 -3.08
CA PRO A 66 7.10 -11.65 -2.55
C PRO A 66 6.89 -10.44 -1.63
N VAL A 67 7.57 -10.45 -0.48
CA VAL A 67 7.48 -9.38 0.52
C VAL A 67 8.72 -8.51 0.43
N MET A 68 8.49 -7.19 0.34
CA MET A 68 9.53 -6.18 0.29
C MET A 68 9.51 -5.37 1.59
N THR A 69 10.68 -4.92 2.02
CA THR A 69 10.84 -4.14 3.24
C THR A 69 10.64 -2.66 2.96
N ALA A 70 9.60 -2.07 3.53
CA ALA A 70 9.35 -0.62 3.45
C ALA A 70 9.81 0.13 4.70
N GLY A 71 10.11 -0.58 5.78
CA GLY A 71 10.49 0.02 7.07
C GLY A 71 11.99 0.25 7.26
N SER A 72 12.76 0.44 6.18
CA SER A 72 14.19 0.73 6.28
C SER A 72 14.47 2.15 6.77
N ALA A 73 15.69 2.41 7.23
CA ALA A 73 16.10 3.75 7.65
C ALA A 73 16.03 4.77 6.51
N ASP A 74 16.40 4.36 5.30
CA ASP A 74 16.33 5.24 4.13
C ASP A 74 14.89 5.65 3.83
N VAL A 75 13.96 4.71 3.82
CA VAL A 75 12.55 5.00 3.57
C VAL A 75 11.97 5.82 4.72
N ALA A 76 12.35 5.52 5.96
CA ALA A 76 11.89 6.30 7.12
C ALA A 76 12.31 7.76 7.03
N ARG A 77 13.55 8.04 6.61
CA ARG A 77 14.01 9.42 6.41
C ARG A 77 13.28 10.11 5.29
N ALA A 78 13.05 9.43 4.17
CA ALA A 78 12.30 9.96 3.05
C ALA A 78 10.85 10.26 3.42
N ALA A 79 10.22 9.37 4.18
CA ALA A 79 8.85 9.55 4.68
C ALA A 79 8.76 10.75 5.62
N ALA A 80 9.73 10.91 6.52
CA ALA A 80 9.77 12.06 7.43
C ALA A 80 9.94 13.38 6.66
N ALA A 81 10.81 13.41 5.65
CA ALA A 81 11.00 14.59 4.81
C ALA A 81 9.73 14.92 4.04
N MET A 82 9.06 13.94 3.48
CA MET A 82 7.80 14.12 2.75
C MET A 82 6.71 14.67 3.68
N TYR A 83 6.58 14.13 4.88
CA TYR A 83 5.63 14.62 5.88
C TYR A 83 5.84 16.11 6.17
N ARG A 84 7.10 16.52 6.40
CA ARG A 84 7.44 17.91 6.69
C ARG A 84 7.14 18.83 5.52
N GLN A 85 7.44 18.41 4.31
CA GLN A 85 7.17 19.19 3.09
C GLN A 85 5.67 19.35 2.87
N LEU A 86 4.88 18.29 3.06
CA LEU A 86 3.43 18.36 2.97
C LEU A 86 2.84 19.31 4.03
N ARG A 87 3.38 19.28 5.27
CA ARG A 87 2.97 20.19 6.32
C ARG A 87 3.22 21.65 5.92
N THR A 88 4.33 21.93 5.29
CA THR A 88 4.64 23.29 4.77
C THR A 88 3.62 23.72 3.71
N ALA A 89 3.09 22.79 2.93
CA ALA A 89 2.02 23.05 1.96
C ALA A 89 0.62 23.05 2.58
N GLY A 90 0.51 22.95 3.89
CA GLY A 90 -0.77 22.97 4.59
C GLY A 90 -1.48 21.61 4.65
N VAL A 91 -0.78 20.52 4.36
CA VAL A 91 -1.34 19.17 4.32
C VAL A 91 -0.77 18.32 5.45
N THR A 92 -1.64 17.63 6.18
CA THR A 92 -1.24 16.69 7.22
C THR A 92 -1.66 15.29 6.83
N VAL A 93 -0.69 14.37 6.64
CA VAL A 93 -0.92 12.95 6.51
C VAL A 93 -0.79 12.32 7.89
N ARG A 94 -1.85 11.68 8.37
CA ARG A 94 -1.92 11.20 9.76
C ARG A 94 -1.31 9.83 9.96
N SER A 95 -1.34 8.98 8.94
CA SER A 95 -0.83 7.62 9.05
C SER A 95 0.66 7.57 8.70
N SER A 96 1.48 7.18 9.69
CA SER A 96 2.92 6.95 9.48
C SER A 96 3.17 5.81 8.49
N ILE A 97 2.31 4.79 8.48
CA ILE A 97 2.44 3.67 7.55
C ILE A 97 2.18 4.13 6.12
N ASP A 98 1.17 4.98 5.89
CA ASP A 98 0.91 5.53 4.56
C ASP A 98 2.09 6.35 4.04
N LEU A 99 2.77 7.08 4.93
CA LEU A 99 3.99 7.80 4.56
C LEU A 99 5.11 6.86 4.15
N LEU A 100 5.29 5.74 4.86
CA LEU A 100 6.29 4.72 4.52
C LEU A 100 5.95 4.07 3.17
N VAL A 101 4.70 3.69 2.97
CA VAL A 101 4.23 3.10 1.71
C VAL A 101 4.47 4.06 0.55
N GLY A 102 4.04 5.30 0.69
CA GLY A 102 4.21 6.32 -0.35
C GLY A 102 5.68 6.59 -0.66
N ALA A 103 6.51 6.76 0.35
CA ALA A 103 7.93 7.02 0.18
C ALA A 103 8.64 5.84 -0.52
N TRP A 104 8.31 4.60 -0.11
CA TRP A 104 8.88 3.41 -0.74
C TRP A 104 8.49 3.33 -2.22
N CYS A 105 7.22 3.56 -2.55
CA CYS A 105 6.73 3.53 -3.94
C CYS A 105 7.41 4.59 -4.80
N ILE A 106 7.63 5.79 -4.27
CA ILE A 106 8.32 6.86 -4.99
C ILE A 106 9.78 6.46 -5.26
N GLN A 107 10.48 5.94 -4.26
CA GLN A 107 11.88 5.53 -4.42
C GLN A 107 12.06 4.40 -5.42
N GLN A 108 11.14 3.45 -5.43
CA GLN A 108 11.23 2.26 -6.28
C GLN A 108 10.54 2.43 -7.63
N ASP A 109 9.93 3.58 -7.87
CA ASP A 109 9.08 3.80 -9.05
C ASP A 109 8.03 2.68 -9.20
N CYS A 110 7.41 2.33 -8.08
CA CYS A 110 6.42 1.25 -7.99
C CYS A 110 5.02 1.86 -7.98
N ALA A 111 4.14 1.41 -8.86
CA ALA A 111 2.77 1.90 -8.91
C ALA A 111 1.97 1.36 -7.73
N LEU A 112 1.22 2.24 -7.08
CA LEU A 112 0.38 1.92 -5.94
C LEU A 112 -1.09 1.81 -6.36
N ILE A 113 -1.75 0.74 -5.92
CA ILE A 113 -3.22 0.65 -5.97
C ILE A 113 -3.72 1.07 -4.59
N HIS A 114 -4.49 2.15 -4.52
CA HIS A 114 -5.06 2.64 -3.26
C HIS A 114 -6.46 3.21 -3.46
N ASN A 115 -7.19 3.29 -2.37
CA ASN A 115 -8.50 3.95 -2.31
C ASN A 115 -8.57 4.80 -1.04
N ASP A 116 -7.51 5.57 -0.79
CA ASP A 116 -7.40 6.42 0.39
C ASP A 116 -6.95 7.82 -0.04
N ARG A 117 -7.74 8.84 0.34
CA ARG A 117 -7.46 10.23 0.02
C ARG A 117 -6.13 10.74 0.57
N ASP A 118 -5.57 10.09 1.60
CA ASP A 118 -4.29 10.50 2.19
C ASP A 118 -3.12 10.31 1.23
N PHE A 119 -3.25 9.47 0.21
CA PHE A 119 -2.25 9.34 -0.84
C PHE A 119 -2.32 10.41 -1.93
N LYS A 120 -3.44 11.10 -2.06
CA LYS A 120 -3.60 12.12 -3.11
C LYS A 120 -2.60 13.27 -3.01
N PRO A 121 -2.33 13.83 -1.83
CA PRO A 121 -1.28 14.85 -1.72
C PRO A 121 0.10 14.35 -2.14
N MET A 122 0.40 13.08 -1.89
CA MET A 122 1.66 12.47 -2.32
C MET A 122 1.73 12.36 -3.85
N GLN A 123 0.60 12.08 -4.51
CA GLN A 123 0.51 12.10 -5.97
C GLN A 123 0.74 13.50 -6.52
N GLN A 124 0.11 14.50 -5.92
CA GLN A 124 0.13 15.88 -6.41
C GLN A 124 1.47 16.58 -6.17
N HIS A 125 2.09 16.35 -5.01
CA HIS A 125 3.28 17.09 -4.58
C HIS A 125 4.58 16.30 -4.72
N HIS A 126 4.54 14.98 -4.74
CA HIS A 126 5.72 14.13 -4.68
C HIS A 126 5.82 13.09 -5.81
N GLY A 127 4.89 13.11 -6.74
CA GLY A 127 4.94 12.21 -7.90
C GLY A 127 4.76 10.74 -7.57
N LEU A 128 3.97 10.43 -6.54
CA LEU A 128 3.64 9.03 -6.21
C LEU A 128 3.03 8.34 -7.44
N PRO A 129 3.63 7.26 -7.96
CA PRO A 129 3.02 6.52 -9.06
C PRO A 129 1.77 5.79 -8.58
N VAL A 130 0.71 5.91 -9.32
CA VAL A 130 -0.58 5.26 -9.01
C VAL A 130 -1.07 4.54 -10.25
N LEU A 131 -1.61 3.34 -10.05
CA LEU A 131 -2.23 2.61 -11.15
C LEU A 131 -3.55 3.27 -11.52
N ALA A 132 -3.63 3.71 -12.74
CA ALA A 132 -4.82 4.39 -13.25
C ALA A 132 -5.94 3.42 -13.62
#